data_2f0835983a38c027fb1ba7fc001d7980
#
_entry.id   2f0835983a38c027fb1ba7fc001d7980
#
_cell.length_a   1.000
_cell.length_b   1.000
_cell.length_c   1.000
_cell.angle_alpha   90.00
_cell.angle_beta   90.00
_cell.angle_gamma   90.00
#
_symmetry.space_group_name_H-M   'P 1'
#
loop_
_entity.id
_entity.type
_entity.pdbx_description
1 polymer ?
#
loop_
_entity_poly.entity_id
_entity_poly.type
_entity_poly.pdbx_seq_one_letter_code
_entity_poly.pdbx_strand_id
1 'polypeptide(L)'
;RDLRMSRGLGDVYKRQPYKAWGFGDAPDQLADLVLTGIKTATASAYDLYFMEGEEDPLPQSGDYSIILNSKDEAVCVIQTTKTTVVPFDEVSKEHAYKEGEGDRSLAYWRDVHEDFFAEEFAETELEFNGQTSILCEEFKVVYRAIDVN
;
A
#
# COMPACT_ATOMS: atom_id res chain seq x y z
N ARG A 1 -2.18 1.66 -3.85
CA ARG A 1 -3.18 1.21 -2.90
C ARG A 1 -4.56 1.66 -3.36
N ASP A 2 -5.48 0.72 -3.53
CA ASP A 2 -6.84 1.04 -3.94
C ASP A 2 -7.75 1.15 -2.72
N LEU A 3 -7.94 2.36 -2.25
CA LEU A 3 -8.73 2.62 -1.05
C LEU A 3 -10.23 2.51 -1.29
N ARG A 4 -10.64 2.53 -2.55
CA ARG A 4 -12.06 2.45 -2.89
C ARG A 4 -12.65 1.08 -2.59
N MET A 5 -11.82 0.05 -2.51
CA MET A 5 -12.28 -1.29 -2.21
C MET A 5 -12.91 -1.39 -0.82
N SER A 6 -12.46 -0.58 0.11
CA SER A 6 -12.99 -0.58 1.46
C SER A 6 -14.15 0.40 1.64
N ARG A 7 -14.46 1.20 0.63
CA ARG A 7 -15.46 2.26 0.79
C ARG A 7 -16.84 1.74 1.16
N GLY A 8 -17.30 0.67 0.51
CA GLY A 8 -18.59 0.07 0.81
C GLY A 8 -18.66 -0.54 2.21
N LEU A 9 -17.50 -0.82 2.79
CA LEU A 9 -17.37 -1.41 4.12
C LEU A 9 -16.85 -0.38 5.12
N GLY A 10 -16.61 0.86 4.67
CA GLY A 10 -15.91 1.88 5.46
C GLY A 10 -16.53 2.13 6.82
N ASP A 11 -17.86 2.22 6.91
CA ASP A 11 -18.52 2.50 8.18
C ASP A 11 -18.32 1.36 9.18
N VAL A 12 -18.21 0.13 8.71
CA VAL A 12 -17.95 -1.03 9.54
C VAL A 12 -16.50 -1.04 10.00
N TYR A 13 -15.57 -0.87 9.07
CA TYR A 13 -14.14 -0.99 9.36
C TYR A 13 -13.57 0.23 10.08
N LYS A 14 -14.16 1.40 9.97
CA LYS A 14 -13.69 2.59 10.67
C LYS A 14 -13.66 2.41 12.19
N ARG A 15 -14.48 1.53 12.72
CA ARG A 15 -14.58 1.28 14.16
C ARG A 15 -13.68 0.16 14.61
N GLN A 16 -12.95 -0.46 13.69
CA GLN A 16 -12.09 -1.59 13.99
C GLN A 16 -10.64 -1.14 14.08
N PRO A 17 -9.80 -1.87 14.82
CA PRO A 17 -8.37 -1.57 14.88
C PRO A 17 -7.61 -2.03 13.62
N TYR A 18 -8.33 -2.34 12.56
CA TYR A 18 -7.77 -2.80 11.28
C TYR A 18 -8.60 -2.27 10.13
N LYS A 19 -8.07 -2.40 8.93
CA LYS A 19 -8.76 -2.08 7.68
C LYS A 19 -8.53 -3.20 6.67
N ALA A 20 -9.37 -3.25 5.63
CA ALA A 20 -9.26 -4.26 4.58
C ALA A 20 -9.08 -3.58 3.23
N TRP A 21 -8.09 -4.00 2.47
CA TRP A 21 -7.81 -3.40 1.16
C TRP A 21 -6.98 -4.34 0.29
N GLY A 22 -7.03 -4.11 -1.02
CA GLY A 22 -6.22 -4.83 -1.99
C GLY A 22 -5.15 -3.93 -2.57
N PHE A 23 -4.06 -4.51 -3.05
CA PHE A 23 -3.01 -3.77 -3.72
C PHE A 23 -3.49 -3.33 -5.11
N GLY A 24 -3.14 -2.12 -5.48
CA GLY A 24 -3.51 -1.38 -6.67
C GLY A 24 -3.85 -2.15 -7.94
N ASP A 25 -2.92 -2.16 -8.92
CA ASP A 25 -3.22 -2.64 -10.27
C ASP A 25 -3.23 -4.16 -10.43
N ALA A 26 -2.61 -4.90 -9.51
CA ALA A 26 -2.48 -6.35 -9.62
C ALA A 26 -2.65 -7.01 -8.25
N PRO A 27 -3.87 -6.95 -7.68
CA PRO A 27 -4.07 -7.40 -6.29
C PRO A 27 -3.74 -8.87 -6.06
N ASP A 28 -4.03 -9.77 -7.01
CA ASP A 28 -3.72 -11.18 -6.83
C ASP A 28 -2.23 -11.44 -6.84
N GLN A 29 -1.53 -10.84 -7.79
CA GLN A 29 -0.09 -11.02 -7.93
C GLN A 29 0.66 -10.43 -6.74
N LEU A 30 0.25 -9.25 -6.30
CA LEU A 30 0.91 -8.59 -5.18
C LEU A 30 0.62 -9.30 -3.86
N ALA A 31 -0.59 -9.84 -3.69
CA ALA A 31 -0.90 -10.66 -2.52
C ALA A 31 -0.03 -11.92 -2.47
N ASP A 32 0.21 -12.54 -3.62
CA ASP A 32 1.11 -13.70 -3.68
C ASP A 32 2.53 -13.36 -3.27
N LEU A 33 3.03 -12.19 -3.68
CA LEU A 33 4.36 -11.74 -3.26
C LEU A 33 4.44 -11.53 -1.75
N VAL A 34 3.36 -11.05 -1.15
CA VAL A 34 3.29 -10.91 0.31
C VAL A 34 3.31 -12.28 0.98
N LEU A 35 2.52 -13.22 0.48
CA LEU A 35 2.44 -14.57 1.07
C LEU A 35 3.76 -15.32 0.97
N THR A 36 4.53 -15.11 -0.08
CA THR A 36 5.83 -15.77 -0.26
C THR A 36 6.97 -15.06 0.48
N GLY A 37 6.68 -13.92 1.10
CA GLY A 37 7.70 -13.17 1.84
C GLY A 37 8.58 -12.29 0.98
N ILE A 38 8.30 -12.18 -0.30
CA ILE A 38 9.07 -11.35 -1.22
C ILE A 38 8.71 -9.87 -1.05
N LYS A 39 7.42 -9.58 -0.89
CA LYS A 39 6.95 -8.21 -0.67
C LYS A 39 6.75 -7.98 0.83
N THR A 40 7.57 -7.10 1.39
CA THR A 40 7.54 -6.72 2.81
C THR A 40 7.41 -5.22 3.02
N ALA A 41 7.12 -4.48 1.95
CA ALA A 41 6.95 -3.03 2.03
C ALA A 41 5.98 -2.57 0.95
N THR A 42 5.41 -1.40 1.17
CA THR A 42 4.52 -0.76 0.19
C THR A 42 4.69 0.75 0.29
N ALA A 43 4.17 1.46 -0.70
CA ALA A 43 4.26 2.91 -0.77
C ALA A 43 2.90 3.51 -1.11
N SER A 44 2.65 4.70 -0.60
CA SER A 44 1.43 5.45 -0.94
C SER A 44 1.74 6.94 -0.92
N ALA A 45 0.88 7.72 -1.58
CA ALA A 45 1.05 9.17 -1.67
C ALA A 45 0.60 9.81 -0.36
N TYR A 46 1.55 10.38 0.36
CA TYR A 46 1.31 10.92 1.70
C TYR A 46 0.26 12.03 1.69
N ASP A 47 0.35 12.97 0.76
CA ASP A 47 -0.52 14.15 0.74
C ASP A 47 -1.98 13.79 0.50
N LEU A 48 -2.25 12.68 -0.17
CA LEU A 48 -3.63 12.28 -0.48
C LEU A 48 -4.41 11.87 0.78
N TYR A 49 -3.74 11.50 1.86
CA TYR A 49 -4.42 11.16 3.11
C TYR A 49 -5.06 12.37 3.77
N PHE A 50 -4.64 13.57 3.42
CA PHE A 50 -5.11 14.81 4.04
C PHE A 50 -6.12 15.57 3.18
N MET A 51 -6.52 14.99 2.06
CA MET A 51 -7.48 15.67 1.18
C MET A 51 -8.88 15.60 1.75
N GLU A 52 -9.66 16.63 1.45
CA GLU A 52 -11.06 16.67 1.86
C GLU A 52 -11.81 15.47 1.30
N GLY A 53 -12.58 14.81 2.15
CA GLY A 53 -13.34 13.62 1.75
C GLY A 53 -12.59 12.32 1.86
N GLU A 54 -11.29 12.35 2.21
CA GLU A 54 -10.54 11.11 2.38
C GLU A 54 -10.96 10.44 3.69
N GLU A 55 -11.37 9.18 3.59
CA GLU A 55 -11.88 8.44 4.73
C GLU A 55 -10.84 7.53 5.40
N ASP A 56 -9.79 7.17 4.65
CA ASP A 56 -8.78 6.27 5.19
C ASP A 56 -7.79 7.03 6.06
N PRO A 57 -7.53 6.52 7.28
CA PRO A 57 -6.56 7.15 8.15
C PRO A 57 -5.14 6.93 7.66
N LEU A 58 -4.25 7.83 8.07
CA LEU A 58 -2.83 7.69 7.79
C LEU A 58 -2.30 6.41 8.45
N PRO A 59 -1.67 5.52 7.71
CA PRO A 59 -1.09 4.30 8.30
C PRO A 59 -0.04 4.60 9.35
N GLN A 60 -0.05 3.80 10.41
CA GLN A 60 0.89 3.94 11.52
C GLN A 60 1.47 2.59 11.91
N SER A 61 2.67 2.63 12.49
CA SER A 61 3.28 1.43 13.05
C SER A 61 2.33 0.79 14.07
N GLY A 62 2.16 -0.51 13.97
CA GLY A 62 1.24 -1.26 14.82
C GLY A 62 -0.11 -1.54 14.18
N ASP A 63 -0.45 -0.85 13.11
CA ASP A 63 -1.74 -1.05 12.44
C ASP A 63 -1.81 -2.43 11.80
N TYR A 64 -3.01 -3.01 11.82
CA TYR A 64 -3.30 -4.26 11.12
C TYR A 64 -4.06 -3.97 9.84
N SER A 65 -3.80 -4.77 8.82
CA SER A 65 -4.54 -4.69 7.55
C SER A 65 -4.87 -6.08 7.06
N ILE A 66 -6.10 -6.25 6.60
CA ILE A 66 -6.52 -7.48 5.93
C ILE A 66 -6.27 -7.26 4.44
N ILE A 67 -5.44 -8.10 3.84
CA ILE A 67 -5.13 -7.99 2.42
C ILE A 67 -6.15 -8.79 1.62
N LEU A 68 -6.75 -8.12 0.65
CA LEU A 68 -7.78 -8.71 -0.22
C LEU A 68 -7.20 -9.02 -1.59
N ASN A 69 -7.73 -10.08 -2.22
CA ASN A 69 -7.44 -10.38 -3.62
C ASN A 69 -8.46 -9.69 -4.52
N SER A 70 -8.42 -9.98 -5.82
CA SER A 70 -9.30 -9.36 -6.81
C SER A 70 -10.78 -9.72 -6.63
N LYS A 71 -11.06 -10.75 -5.84
CA LYS A 71 -12.44 -11.20 -5.55
C LYS A 71 -12.92 -10.70 -4.19
N ASP A 72 -12.17 -9.77 -3.58
CA ASP A 72 -12.46 -9.23 -2.24
C ASP A 72 -12.41 -10.29 -1.14
N GLU A 73 -11.63 -11.36 -1.37
CA GLU A 73 -11.42 -12.39 -0.36
C GLU A 73 -10.18 -12.07 0.45
N ALA A 74 -10.25 -12.34 1.75
CA ALA A 74 -9.11 -12.13 2.65
C ALA A 74 -8.04 -13.17 2.39
N VAL A 75 -6.81 -12.70 2.12
CA VAL A 75 -5.66 -13.54 1.82
C VAL A 75 -4.77 -13.71 3.05
N CYS A 76 -4.53 -12.62 3.75
CA CYS A 76 -3.69 -12.61 4.95
C CYS A 76 -3.94 -11.35 5.74
N VAL A 77 -3.38 -11.31 6.94
CA VAL A 77 -3.34 -10.10 7.77
C VAL A 77 -1.87 -9.70 7.91
N ILE A 78 -1.60 -8.44 7.68
CA ILE A 78 -0.26 -7.87 7.88
C ILE A 78 -0.30 -6.85 9.01
N GLN A 79 0.84 -6.67 9.65
CA GLN A 79 1.01 -5.61 10.64
C GLN A 79 2.09 -4.66 10.16
N THR A 80 1.78 -3.38 10.11
CA THR A 80 2.76 -2.34 9.78
C THR A 80 3.77 -2.24 10.92
N THR A 81 5.04 -2.35 10.58
CA THR A 81 6.12 -2.31 11.58
C THR A 81 6.87 -1.00 11.58
N LYS A 82 6.85 -0.27 10.45
CA LYS A 82 7.59 0.99 10.33
C LYS A 82 6.97 1.84 9.23
N THR A 83 6.90 3.14 9.46
CA THR A 83 6.51 4.12 8.44
C THR A 83 7.58 5.20 8.34
N THR A 84 7.83 5.67 7.12
CA THR A 84 8.79 6.74 6.85
C THR A 84 8.24 7.58 5.70
N VAL A 85 8.39 8.89 5.78
CA VAL A 85 7.95 9.77 4.70
C VAL A 85 9.19 10.39 4.04
N VAL A 86 9.31 10.21 2.73
CA VAL A 86 10.43 10.75 1.97
C VAL A 86 9.92 11.31 0.63
N PRO A 87 10.64 12.27 0.02
CA PRO A 87 10.31 12.70 -1.34
C PRO A 87 10.46 11.52 -2.32
N PHE A 88 9.64 11.52 -3.36
CA PHE A 88 9.68 10.45 -4.38
C PHE A 88 11.10 10.17 -4.87
N ASP A 89 11.87 11.23 -5.17
CA ASP A 89 13.23 11.08 -5.68
C ASP A 89 14.20 10.48 -4.66
N GLU A 90 13.82 10.44 -3.38
CA GLU A 90 14.69 9.93 -2.32
C GLU A 90 14.26 8.56 -1.80
N VAL A 91 13.28 7.94 -2.41
CA VAL A 91 12.92 6.56 -2.07
C VAL A 91 14.14 5.68 -2.35
N SER A 92 14.51 4.85 -1.38
CA SER A 92 15.75 4.10 -1.41
C SER A 92 15.66 2.82 -2.24
N LYS A 93 16.83 2.32 -2.66
CA LYS A 93 16.89 1.02 -3.33
C LYS A 93 16.53 -0.13 -2.38
N GLU A 94 16.78 0.07 -1.09
CA GLU A 94 16.38 -0.91 -0.08
C GLU A 94 14.87 -1.04 0.00
N HIS A 95 14.17 0.09 -0.04
CA HIS A 95 12.72 0.09 -0.05
C HIS A 95 12.19 -0.61 -1.31
N ALA A 96 12.74 -0.28 -2.48
CA ALA A 96 12.34 -0.89 -3.74
C ALA A 96 12.51 -2.41 -3.69
N TYR A 97 13.62 -2.87 -3.13
CA TYR A 97 13.86 -4.30 -2.97
C TYR A 97 12.81 -4.96 -2.08
N LYS A 98 12.45 -4.29 -0.98
CA LYS A 98 11.43 -4.81 -0.05
C LYS A 98 10.03 -4.80 -0.63
N GLU A 99 9.74 -3.94 -1.60
CA GLU A 99 8.45 -4.00 -2.28
C GLU A 99 8.34 -5.24 -3.16
N GLY A 100 9.48 -5.77 -3.61
CA GLY A 100 9.56 -7.10 -4.20
C GLY A 100 9.05 -7.25 -5.62
N GLU A 101 8.70 -6.16 -6.30
CA GLU A 101 8.08 -6.23 -7.62
C GLU A 101 9.10 -6.16 -8.75
N GLY A 102 8.80 -6.82 -9.86
CA GLY A 102 9.65 -6.85 -11.02
C GLY A 102 11.02 -7.44 -10.68
N ASP A 103 12.09 -6.77 -11.14
CA ASP A 103 13.45 -7.19 -10.84
C ASP A 103 13.94 -6.67 -9.48
N ARG A 104 13.07 -6.04 -8.72
CA ARG A 104 13.33 -5.49 -7.38
C ARG A 104 14.33 -4.32 -7.37
N SER A 105 14.58 -3.72 -8.54
CA SER A 105 15.49 -2.58 -8.66
C SER A 105 14.78 -1.27 -8.37
N LEU A 106 15.56 -0.26 -7.99
CA LEU A 106 15.04 1.10 -7.82
C LEU A 106 14.58 1.68 -9.16
N ALA A 107 15.26 1.37 -10.25
CA ALA A 107 14.88 1.84 -11.58
C ALA A 107 13.48 1.34 -11.95
N TYR A 108 13.21 0.05 -11.73
CA TYR A 108 11.89 -0.52 -11.96
C TYR A 108 10.85 0.14 -11.07
N TRP A 109 11.17 0.28 -9.78
CA TRP A 109 10.25 0.87 -8.82
C TRP A 109 9.86 2.29 -9.23
N ARG A 110 10.83 3.12 -9.59
CA ARG A 110 10.56 4.51 -10.01
C ARG A 110 9.71 4.58 -11.26
N ASP A 111 10.01 3.74 -12.23
CA ASP A 111 9.30 3.73 -13.50
C ASP A 111 7.81 3.40 -13.28
N VAL A 112 7.53 2.34 -12.56
CA VAL A 112 6.17 1.89 -12.28
C VAL A 112 5.42 2.90 -11.38
N HIS A 113 6.07 3.38 -10.35
CA HIS A 113 5.40 4.26 -9.37
C HIS A 113 5.24 5.69 -9.88
N GLU A 114 6.10 6.14 -10.78
CA GLU A 114 5.91 7.43 -11.42
C GLU A 114 4.58 7.46 -12.18
N ASP A 115 4.31 6.43 -12.94
CA ASP A 115 3.06 6.31 -13.68
C ASP A 115 1.87 6.17 -12.74
N PHE A 116 2.01 5.33 -11.73
CA PHE A 116 0.93 5.07 -10.78
C PHE A 116 0.53 6.34 -10.01
N PHE A 117 1.51 7.06 -9.46
CA PHE A 117 1.21 8.27 -8.71
C PHE A 117 0.75 9.41 -9.61
N ALA A 118 1.29 9.51 -10.82
CA ALA A 118 0.83 10.52 -11.76
C ALA A 118 -0.66 10.33 -12.06
N GLU A 119 -1.11 9.09 -12.23
CA GLU A 119 -2.54 8.81 -12.43
C GLU A 119 -3.37 9.17 -11.22
N GLU A 120 -2.90 8.83 -10.02
CA GLU A 120 -3.63 9.16 -8.80
C GLU A 120 -3.80 10.67 -8.64
N PHE A 121 -2.73 11.43 -8.89
CA PHE A 121 -2.75 12.88 -8.73
C PHE A 121 -3.51 13.59 -9.83
N ALA A 122 -3.63 12.96 -11.01
CA ALA A 122 -4.35 13.57 -12.14
C ALA A 122 -5.82 13.88 -11.83
N GLU A 123 -6.41 13.17 -10.89
CA GLU A 123 -7.80 13.37 -10.47
C GLU A 123 -7.92 14.41 -9.35
N THR A 124 -6.83 15.04 -8.98
CA THR A 124 -6.80 16.02 -7.88
C THR A 124 -6.25 17.35 -8.38
N GLU A 125 -6.28 18.36 -7.50
CA GLU A 125 -5.68 19.66 -7.78
C GLU A 125 -4.17 19.68 -7.49
N LEU A 126 -3.64 18.60 -6.89
CA LEU A 126 -2.23 18.51 -6.56
C LEU A 126 -1.44 17.99 -7.75
N GLU A 127 -0.18 18.38 -7.82
CA GLU A 127 0.74 17.91 -8.86
C GLU A 127 1.71 16.90 -8.28
N PHE A 128 1.95 15.83 -9.06
CA PHE A 128 2.98 14.86 -8.72
C PHE A 128 4.31 15.27 -9.36
N ASN A 129 5.38 15.26 -8.56
CA ASN A 129 6.74 15.47 -9.05
C ASN A 129 7.74 14.77 -8.12
N GLY A 130 9.03 14.94 -8.37
CA GLY A 130 10.07 14.28 -7.59
C GLY A 130 10.11 14.66 -6.11
N GLN A 131 9.48 15.76 -5.73
CA GLN A 131 9.44 16.23 -4.34
C GLN A 131 8.17 15.79 -3.62
N THR A 132 7.25 15.14 -4.31
CA THR A 132 6.02 14.63 -3.71
C THR A 132 6.35 13.67 -2.58
N SER A 133 5.72 13.86 -1.42
CA SER A 133 5.96 13.03 -0.25
C SER A 133 5.36 11.64 -0.42
N ILE A 134 6.18 10.63 -0.20
CA ILE A 134 5.79 9.22 -0.30
C ILE A 134 5.86 8.61 1.09
N LEU A 135 4.77 7.97 1.49
CA LEU A 135 4.72 7.18 2.72
C LEU A 135 5.22 5.79 2.40
N CYS A 136 6.34 5.43 3.00
CA CYS A 136 6.93 4.10 2.85
C CYS A 136 6.59 3.28 4.08
N GLU A 137 5.92 2.14 3.88
CA GLU A 137 5.53 1.25 4.97
C GLU A 137 6.28 -0.06 4.87
N GLU A 138 6.80 -0.55 5.99
CA GLU A 138 7.28 -1.92 6.12
C GLU A 138 6.28 -2.68 6.96
N PHE A 139 6.09 -3.96 6.64
CA PHE A 139 5.10 -4.78 7.33
C PHE A 139 5.56 -6.25 7.40
N LYS A 140 4.84 -7.01 8.21
CA LYS A 140 5.05 -8.46 8.30
C LYS A 140 3.70 -9.16 8.26
N VAL A 141 3.68 -10.38 7.74
CA VAL A 141 2.48 -11.23 7.77
C VAL A 141 2.33 -11.77 9.18
N VAL A 142 1.17 -11.57 9.78
CA VAL A 142 0.87 -12.09 11.12
C VAL A 142 -0.17 -13.20 11.09
N TYR A 143 -0.89 -13.34 9.99
CA TYR A 143 -1.90 -14.38 9.84
C TYR A 143 -2.12 -14.67 8.36
N ARG A 144 -2.24 -15.95 8.02
CA ARG A 144 -2.49 -16.40 6.64
C ARG A 144 -3.86 -17.07 6.58
N ALA A 145 -4.71 -16.59 5.69
CA ALA A 145 -6.05 -17.18 5.54
C ALA A 145 -5.97 -18.67 5.14
N ILE A 146 -4.97 -19.03 4.34
CA ILE A 146 -4.78 -20.40 3.90
C ILE A 146 -4.48 -21.34 5.06
N ASP A 147 -3.94 -20.82 6.16
CA ASP A 147 -3.60 -21.62 7.34
C ASP A 147 -4.84 -22.08 8.11
N VAL A 148 -6.00 -21.52 7.78
CA VAL A 148 -7.26 -21.85 8.41
C VAL A 148 -7.78 -23.20 7.91
N ASN A 149 -7.38 -23.56 6.73
CA ASN A 149 -7.81 -24.83 6.12
C ASN A 149 -6.94 -26.01 6.62
#